data_a770c7c4977c707af3e93c5ea8b5bde0
#
_entry.id   a770c7c4977c707af3e93c5ea8b5bde0
#
_cell.length_a   1.000
_cell.length_b   1.000
_cell.length_c   1.000
_cell.angle_alpha   90.00
_cell.angle_beta   90.00
_cell.angle_gamma   90.00
#
_symmetry.space_group_name_H-M   'P 1'
#
loop_
_entity.id
_entity.type
_entity.pdbx_description
1 polymer ?
#
loop_
_entity_poly.entity_id
_entity_poly.type
_entity_poly.pdbx_seq_one_letter_code
_entity_poly.pdbx_strand_id
1 'polypeptide(L)'
;MNDLRVVLVTVSSEDEGLKVARGLVARRLAACVNIVPGVRSVYRWKGEVKDDKELLLVVKTRETHLAHVVQTVKELHSYSVPETIALPIVNGSEAYLGWLQEETT
;
A
#
# COMPACT_ATOMS: atom_id res chain seq x y z
N MET A 1 8.17 17.43 -5.16
CA MET A 1 6.91 16.97 -4.58
C MET A 1 6.04 16.18 -5.54
N ASN A 2 6.35 16.23 -6.83
CA ASN A 2 5.55 15.53 -7.85
C ASN A 2 5.71 14.02 -7.82
N ASP A 3 6.68 13.51 -7.09
CA ASP A 3 6.95 12.07 -7.01
C ASP A 3 6.22 11.36 -5.86
N LEU A 4 5.38 12.07 -5.11
CA LEU A 4 4.65 11.47 -3.99
C LEU A 4 3.46 10.67 -4.48
N ARG A 5 3.25 9.52 -3.87
CA ARG A 5 2.24 8.54 -4.30
C ARG A 5 1.49 7.95 -3.13
N VAL A 6 0.23 7.63 -3.36
CA VAL A 6 -0.56 6.75 -2.50
C VAL A 6 -0.65 5.41 -3.19
N VAL A 7 -0.27 4.34 -2.48
CA VAL A 7 -0.38 2.98 -3.02
C VAL A 7 -1.48 2.26 -2.26
N LEU A 8 -2.38 1.63 -3.00
CA LEU A 8 -3.46 0.83 -2.44
C LEU A 8 -3.10 -0.65 -2.53
N VAL A 9 -3.24 -1.34 -1.40
CA VAL A 9 -2.97 -2.77 -1.28
C VAL A 9 -4.11 -3.38 -0.48
N THR A 10 -4.68 -4.50 -0.92
CA THR A 10 -5.65 -5.23 -0.11
C THR A 10 -5.00 -6.46 0.50
N VAL A 11 -5.38 -6.78 1.73
CA VAL A 11 -4.87 -7.94 2.47
C VAL A 11 -6.04 -8.70 3.08
N SER A 12 -5.83 -9.98 3.38
CA SER A 12 -6.89 -10.85 3.88
C SER A 12 -7.06 -10.84 5.39
N SER A 13 -6.07 -10.33 6.12
CA SER A 13 -6.11 -10.31 7.58
C SER A 13 -5.38 -9.10 8.14
N GLU A 14 -5.70 -8.76 9.39
CA GLU A 14 -5.00 -7.70 10.10
C GLU A 14 -3.52 -8.03 10.32
N ASP A 15 -3.22 -9.28 10.66
CA ASP A 15 -1.84 -9.72 10.87
C ASP A 15 -1.00 -9.55 9.61
N GLU A 16 -1.53 -9.93 8.46
CA GLU A 16 -0.84 -9.74 7.18
C GLU A 16 -0.67 -8.26 6.87
N GLY A 17 -1.72 -7.46 7.11
CA GLY A 17 -1.66 -6.02 6.92
C GLY A 17 -0.58 -5.37 7.77
N LEU A 18 -0.46 -5.75 9.03
CA LEU A 18 0.57 -5.23 9.94
C LEU A 18 1.97 -5.66 9.47
N LYS A 19 2.11 -6.89 9.01
CA LYS A 19 3.39 -7.39 8.52
C LYS A 19 3.87 -6.59 7.32
N VAL A 20 3.00 -6.36 6.35
CA VAL A 20 3.32 -5.57 5.17
C VAL A 20 3.61 -4.12 5.55
N ALA A 21 2.75 -3.52 6.37
CA ALA A 21 2.88 -2.12 6.79
C ALA A 21 4.20 -1.88 7.51
N ARG A 22 4.52 -2.72 8.49
CA ARG A 22 5.77 -2.60 9.26
C ARG A 22 7.00 -2.82 8.38
N GLY A 23 6.93 -3.77 7.45
CA GLY A 23 8.01 -4.03 6.52
C GLY A 23 8.32 -2.82 5.64
N LEU A 24 7.29 -2.18 5.12
CA LEU A 24 7.44 -1.00 4.27
C LEU A 24 8.01 0.20 5.05
N VAL A 25 7.48 0.45 6.24
CA VAL A 25 7.90 1.59 7.05
C VAL A 25 9.33 1.38 7.58
N ALA A 26 9.64 0.18 8.05
CA ALA A 26 10.98 -0.13 8.58
C ALA A 26 12.06 0.05 7.52
N ARG A 27 11.77 -0.26 6.27
CA ARG A 27 12.70 -0.13 5.14
C ARG A 27 12.71 1.27 4.55
N ARG A 28 11.97 2.21 5.12
CA ARG A 28 11.82 3.59 4.63
C ARG A 28 11.26 3.67 3.21
N LEU A 29 10.57 2.63 2.78
CA LEU A 29 9.86 2.61 1.50
C LEU A 29 8.54 3.36 1.59
N ALA A 30 7.98 3.45 2.78
CA ALA A 30 6.77 4.22 3.04
C ALA A 30 6.96 5.05 4.31
N ALA A 31 6.39 6.23 4.34
CA ALA A 31 6.38 7.08 5.53
C ALA A 31 5.26 6.68 6.48
N CYS A 32 4.16 6.18 5.93
CA CYS A 32 2.96 5.86 6.68
C CYS A 32 2.16 4.81 5.93
N VAL A 33 1.55 3.89 6.66
CA VAL A 33 0.58 2.95 6.11
C VAL A 33 -0.63 2.94 7.03
N ASN A 34 -1.79 3.33 6.50
CA ASN A 34 -3.04 3.19 7.22
C ASN A 34 -3.66 1.84 6.91
N ILE A 35 -4.18 1.17 7.92
CA ILE A 35 -4.85 -0.12 7.76
C ILE A 35 -6.34 0.12 7.99
N VAL A 36 -7.14 -0.05 6.95
CA VAL A 36 -8.59 0.21 6.98
C VAL A 36 -9.30 -1.13 6.98
N PRO A 37 -9.95 -1.51 8.08
CA PRO A 37 -10.71 -2.76 8.14
C PRO A 37 -12.08 -2.61 7.48
N GLY A 38 -12.77 -3.74 7.31
CA GLY A 38 -14.16 -3.72 6.86
C GLY A 38 -14.35 -3.52 5.37
N VAL A 39 -13.35 -3.83 4.57
CA VAL A 39 -13.45 -3.76 3.12
C VAL A 39 -14.07 -5.06 2.60
N ARG A 40 -15.02 -4.92 1.70
CA ARG A 40 -15.61 -6.07 1.03
C ARG A 40 -15.29 -5.96 -0.45
N SER A 41 -14.59 -6.96 -0.98
CA SER A 41 -14.07 -6.93 -2.35
C SER A 41 -14.83 -7.94 -3.20
N VAL A 42 -15.43 -7.43 -4.28
CA VAL A 42 -16.11 -8.27 -5.26
C VAL A 42 -15.31 -8.16 -6.56
N TYR A 43 -14.81 -9.29 -7.05
CA TYR A 43 -13.88 -9.28 -8.17
C TYR A 43 -13.95 -10.57 -8.97
N ARG A 44 -13.38 -10.55 -10.15
CA ARG A 44 -13.31 -11.73 -11.03
C ARG A 44 -11.91 -12.33 -10.94
N TRP A 45 -11.85 -13.62 -10.70
CA TRP A 45 -10.60 -14.35 -10.62
C TRP A 45 -10.77 -15.74 -11.25
N LYS A 46 -9.96 -16.05 -12.27
CA LYS A 46 -9.97 -17.34 -12.96
C LYS A 46 -11.37 -17.77 -13.38
N GLY A 47 -12.12 -16.87 -13.98
CA GLY A 47 -13.46 -17.15 -14.51
C GLY A 47 -14.59 -17.15 -13.48
N GLU A 48 -14.27 -16.88 -12.21
CA GLU A 48 -15.27 -16.86 -11.13
C GLU A 48 -15.41 -15.48 -10.52
N VAL A 49 -16.60 -15.14 -10.06
CA VAL A 49 -16.84 -13.95 -9.27
C VAL A 49 -16.61 -14.31 -7.79
N LYS A 50 -15.68 -13.61 -7.17
CA LYS A 50 -15.34 -13.76 -5.76
C LYS A 50 -15.92 -12.61 -4.95
N ASP A 51 -16.18 -12.88 -3.68
CA ASP A 51 -16.74 -11.91 -2.74
C ASP A 51 -16.06 -12.16 -1.39
N ASP A 52 -15.05 -11.38 -1.07
CA ASP A 52 -14.20 -11.61 0.09
C ASP A 52 -14.16 -10.40 1.01
N LYS A 53 -13.96 -10.67 2.32
CA LYS A 53 -13.69 -9.64 3.29
C LYS A 53 -12.19 -9.39 3.29
N GLU A 54 -11.82 -8.11 3.20
CA GLU A 54 -10.42 -7.71 3.16
C GLU A 54 -10.20 -6.46 4.00
N LEU A 55 -8.93 -6.07 4.13
CA LEU A 55 -8.53 -4.79 4.68
C LEU A 55 -7.79 -4.03 3.60
N LEU A 56 -7.88 -2.71 3.63
CA LEU A 56 -7.19 -1.85 2.67
C LEU A 56 -6.00 -1.18 3.35
N LEU A 57 -4.84 -1.32 2.76
CA LEU A 57 -3.66 -0.57 3.15
C LEU A 57 -3.56 0.66 2.27
N VAL A 58 -3.45 1.82 2.91
CA VAL A 58 -3.22 3.10 2.23
C VAL A 58 -1.79 3.50 2.53
N VAL A 59 -0.92 3.31 1.55
CA VAL A 59 0.53 3.47 1.70
C VAL A 59 0.95 4.82 1.15
N LYS A 60 1.68 5.61 1.96
CA LYS A 60 2.21 6.90 1.50
C LYS A 60 3.69 6.73 1.19
N THR A 61 4.06 6.94 -0.05
CA THR A 61 5.39 6.68 -0.56
C THR A 61 5.75 7.67 -1.66
N ARG A 62 6.80 7.38 -2.39
CA ARG A 62 7.23 8.17 -3.54
C ARG A 62 7.53 7.26 -4.73
N GLU A 63 7.48 7.85 -5.93
CA GLU A 63 7.63 7.09 -7.17
C GLU A 63 8.93 6.30 -7.24
N THR A 64 10.03 6.88 -6.76
CA THR A 64 11.33 6.22 -6.81
C THR A 64 11.36 4.91 -6.02
N HIS A 65 10.43 4.71 -5.11
CA HIS A 65 10.36 3.49 -4.29
C HIS A 65 9.32 2.48 -4.78
N LEU A 66 8.53 2.80 -5.80
CA LEU A 66 7.40 1.95 -6.21
C LEU A 66 7.81 0.52 -6.55
N ALA A 67 8.91 0.35 -7.29
CA ALA A 67 9.37 -0.99 -7.63
C ALA A 67 9.69 -1.81 -6.38
N HIS A 68 10.32 -1.19 -5.39
CA HIS A 68 10.64 -1.86 -4.13
C HIS A 68 9.40 -2.10 -3.27
N VAL A 69 8.42 -1.18 -3.31
CA VAL A 69 7.13 -1.37 -2.63
C VAL A 69 6.42 -2.59 -3.22
N VAL A 70 6.30 -2.66 -4.53
CA VAL A 70 5.68 -3.79 -5.22
C VAL A 70 6.36 -5.10 -4.83
N GLN A 71 7.69 -5.12 -4.86
CA GLN A 71 8.47 -6.32 -4.53
C GLN A 71 8.27 -6.73 -3.06
N THR A 72 8.31 -5.77 -2.14
CA THR A 72 8.13 -6.05 -0.71
C THR A 72 6.72 -6.58 -0.42
N VAL A 73 5.71 -5.97 -1.03
CA VAL A 73 4.33 -6.46 -0.90
C VAL A 73 4.24 -7.90 -1.39
N LYS A 74 4.82 -8.20 -2.55
CA LYS A 74 4.81 -9.54 -3.10
C LYS A 74 5.48 -10.56 -2.19
N GLU A 75 6.60 -10.19 -1.59
CA GLU A 75 7.33 -11.08 -0.66
C GLU A 75 6.52 -11.41 0.60
N LEU A 76 5.80 -10.44 1.12
CA LEU A 76 5.12 -10.53 2.42
C LEU A 76 3.64 -10.90 2.32
N HIS A 77 3.09 -10.94 1.10
CA HIS A 77 1.67 -11.18 0.87
C HIS A 77 1.40 -12.66 0.60
N SER A 78 0.24 -13.14 1.06
CA SER A 78 -0.18 -14.52 0.85
C SER A 78 -0.70 -14.80 -0.56
N TYR A 79 -1.15 -13.76 -1.28
CA TYR A 79 -1.66 -13.92 -2.64
C TYR A 79 -0.53 -14.03 -3.65
N SER A 80 -0.76 -14.81 -4.72
CA SER A 80 0.19 -14.90 -5.82
C SER A 80 0.24 -13.61 -6.65
N VAL A 81 -0.89 -12.90 -6.73
CA VAL A 81 -1.00 -11.63 -7.46
C VAL A 81 -1.70 -10.62 -6.55
N PRO A 82 -0.96 -9.99 -5.61
CA PRO A 82 -1.58 -9.01 -4.73
C PRO A 82 -1.84 -7.69 -5.46
N GLU A 83 -2.93 -7.01 -5.08
CA GLU A 83 -3.20 -5.67 -5.58
C GLU A 83 -2.14 -4.71 -5.07
N THR A 84 -1.51 -3.97 -5.96
CA THR A 84 -0.57 -2.91 -5.62
C THR A 84 -0.67 -1.86 -6.72
N ILE A 85 -1.47 -0.84 -6.49
CA ILE A 85 -1.70 0.21 -7.49
C ILE A 85 -1.37 1.57 -6.89
N ALA A 86 -0.78 2.45 -7.70
CA ALA A 86 -0.31 3.75 -7.25
C ALA A 86 -1.14 4.88 -7.86
N LEU A 87 -1.43 5.87 -7.02
CA LEU A 87 -2.14 7.08 -7.40
C LEU A 87 -1.23 8.28 -7.10
N PRO A 88 -1.22 9.31 -7.94
CA PRO A 88 -0.44 10.50 -7.63
C PRO A 88 -1.08 11.33 -6.52
N ILE A 89 -0.23 11.92 -5.68
CA ILE A 89 -0.69 12.94 -4.73
C ILE A 89 -0.49 14.28 -5.41
N VAL A 90 -1.58 14.90 -5.83
CA VAL A 90 -1.49 16.13 -6.63
C VAL A 90 -1.35 17.39 -5.78
N ASN A 91 -1.78 17.34 -4.51
CA ASN A 91 -1.71 18.49 -3.61
C ASN A 91 -1.96 18.03 -2.18
N GLY A 92 -1.62 18.85 -1.21
CA GLY A 92 -1.84 18.54 0.19
C GLY A 92 -1.17 19.56 1.10
N SER A 93 -1.22 19.28 2.41
CA SER A 93 -0.53 20.10 3.41
C SER A 93 0.98 20.08 3.12
N GLU A 94 1.57 21.24 2.99
CA GLU A 94 3.01 21.37 2.71
C GLU A 94 3.85 20.72 3.81
N ALA A 95 3.47 20.90 5.06
CA ALA A 95 4.18 20.29 6.18
C ALA A 95 4.11 18.76 6.15
N TYR A 96 2.94 18.22 5.84
CA TYR A 96 2.76 16.77 5.77
C TYR A 96 3.52 16.16 4.59
N LEU A 97 3.43 16.79 3.43
CA LEU A 97 4.13 16.31 2.23
C LEU A 97 5.64 16.38 2.40
N GLY A 98 6.14 17.42 3.08
CA GLY A 98 7.56 17.53 3.42
C GLY A 98 8.01 16.40 4.36
N TRP A 99 7.19 16.08 5.35
CA TRP A 99 7.45 14.97 6.26
C TRP A 99 7.48 13.63 5.52
N LEU A 100 6.53 13.41 4.63
CA LEU A 100 6.46 12.19 3.82
C LEU A 100 7.73 12.03 2.99
N GLN A 101 8.16 13.11 2.35
CA GLN A 101 9.36 13.10 1.52
C GLN A 101 10.60 12.79 2.36
N GLU A 102 10.72 13.42 3.53
CA GLU A 102 11.86 13.24 4.43
C GLU A 102 11.95 11.82 4.96
N GLU A 103 10.84 11.21 5.33
CA GLU A 103 10.81 9.88 5.93
C GLU A 103 11.03 8.76 4.90
N THR A 104 11.01 9.08 3.62
CA THR A 104 11.23 8.12 2.53
C THR A 104 12.53 8.37 1.77
N THR A 105 13.43 9.12 2.34
CA THR A 105 14.76 9.33 1.74
C THR A 105 15.68 8.14 1.92
#